data_44242bbc5f7641831d5498b42a518348
#
_entry.id   44242bbc5f7641831d5498b42a518348
#
_cell.length_a   1.000
_cell.length_b   1.000
_cell.length_c   1.000
_cell.angle_alpha   90.00
_cell.angle_beta   90.00
_cell.angle_gamma   90.00
#
_symmetry.space_group_name_H-M   'P 1'
#
loop_
_entity.id
_entity.type
_entity.pdbx_description
1 polymer ?
#
loop_
_entity_poly.entity_id
_entity_poly.type
_entity_poly.pdbx_seq_one_letter_code
_entity_poly.pdbx_strand_id
1 'polypeptide(L)'
;MDGNDDPLESTFSAFNRLSEELSAAYSSLAGRAAGLEQELARSRREKERQREQKERLADRLAALLDSLPGGVIVYGADGLVSASNAAARDWLRADPEGRSWAALLATAGVRVLEDGRELALGDGTQLTLSRRYVPGRDETIILLTDVTEQRRLQAELEQHRRLATMGEMAARLAHQIRTPLSTAMLYANHLTDRALSASQRQGFGANLLARLRDLDRLTRDMLGFVRHGMGESREILLAALFDDVRQALDGAVREGRQLRIRDCDVAGTLRGDRQALAGALCNLIENAWQVGGTAVVVELSARKLEGNSVELRVDDNGPGVSPALQERIFEPFFSVRTGGTGLGLPVARSVAEAHQGSLRLESPPAGGARFILRLPLLPRIASVDCHLALVGGAR
;
A
#
# COMPACT_ATOMS: atom_id res chain seq x y z
N MET A 1 78.01 -30.66 88.97
CA MET A 1 78.79 -29.68 88.20
C MET A 1 77.95 -29.30 86.99
N ASP A 2 77.38 -28.51 87.14
CA ASP A 2 76.51 -27.39 86.90
C ASP A 2 76.80 -26.77 85.56
N GLY A 3 75.92 -27.09 84.65
CA GLY A 3 75.79 -26.35 83.43
C GLY A 3 74.90 -25.15 83.69
N ASN A 4 75.52 -24.04 83.89
CA ASN A 4 74.85 -22.73 83.94
C ASN A 4 74.43 -22.33 82.55
N ASP A 5 73.28 -22.76 82.12
CA ASP A 5 72.65 -22.19 80.89
C ASP A 5 72.31 -20.74 81.16
N ASP A 6 73.06 -19.87 80.58
CA ASP A 6 72.86 -18.40 80.70
C ASP A 6 71.50 -18.04 80.05
N PRO A 7 70.50 -17.60 80.83
CA PRO A 7 69.17 -17.28 80.31
C PRO A 7 69.15 -16.13 79.33
N LEU A 8 70.27 -15.36 79.26
CA LEU A 8 70.43 -14.28 78.26
C LEU A 8 70.77 -14.84 76.88
N GLU A 9 71.59 -15.91 76.75
CA GLU A 9 71.89 -16.54 75.44
C GLU A 9 70.66 -17.21 74.83
N SER A 10 69.85 -17.87 75.67
CA SER A 10 68.60 -18.48 75.19
C SER A 10 67.56 -17.46 74.71
N THR A 11 67.48 -16.33 75.44
CA THR A 11 66.55 -15.20 75.08
C THR A 11 67.03 -14.50 73.78
N PHE A 12 68.31 -14.30 73.56
CA PHE A 12 68.88 -13.70 72.36
C PHE A 12 68.75 -14.60 71.17
N SER A 13 68.90 -15.92 71.30
CA SER A 13 68.68 -16.87 70.24
C SER A 13 67.22 -16.98 69.80
N ALA A 14 66.27 -16.85 70.80
CA ALA A 14 64.82 -16.79 70.48
C ALA A 14 64.43 -15.47 69.74
N PHE A 15 65.04 -14.34 70.19
CA PHE A 15 64.86 -13.05 69.49
C PHE A 15 65.36 -13.05 68.03
N ASN A 16 66.54 -13.61 67.81
CA ASN A 16 67.11 -13.73 66.47
C ASN A 16 66.22 -14.63 65.56
N ARG A 17 65.72 -15.77 66.10
CA ARG A 17 64.80 -16.63 65.31
C ARG A 17 63.50 -15.91 64.99
N LEU A 18 62.89 -15.21 65.91
CA LEU A 18 61.66 -14.45 65.70
C LEU A 18 61.90 -13.33 64.69
N SER A 19 63.06 -12.63 64.75
CA SER A 19 63.45 -11.60 63.77
C SER A 19 63.64 -12.16 62.35
N GLU A 20 64.28 -13.33 62.25
CA GLU A 20 64.42 -14.02 60.95
C GLU A 20 63.09 -14.51 60.35
N GLU A 21 62.21 -15.09 61.21
CA GLU A 21 60.85 -15.51 60.80
C GLU A 21 60.01 -14.31 60.37
N LEU A 22 60.06 -13.19 61.08
CA LEU A 22 59.37 -11.96 60.76
C LEU A 22 59.88 -11.37 59.44
N SER A 23 61.19 -11.35 59.22
CA SER A 23 61.81 -10.88 57.95
C SER A 23 61.44 -11.74 56.77
N ALA A 24 61.41 -13.08 56.94
CA ALA A 24 60.97 -14.02 55.94
C ALA A 24 59.47 -13.87 55.60
N ALA A 25 58.63 -13.64 56.63
CA ALA A 25 57.22 -13.39 56.46
C ALA A 25 56.97 -12.08 55.68
N TYR A 26 57.72 -11.00 56.05
CA TYR A 26 57.63 -9.73 55.36
C TYR A 26 58.05 -9.81 53.88
N SER A 27 59.18 -10.51 53.60
CA SER A 27 59.62 -10.67 52.21
C SER A 27 58.65 -11.54 51.38
N SER A 28 58.07 -12.58 51.99
CA SER A 28 57.00 -13.37 51.36
C SER A 28 55.75 -12.57 51.06
N LEU A 29 55.32 -11.71 52.01
CA LEU A 29 54.16 -10.82 51.87
C LEU A 29 54.42 -9.76 50.79
N ALA A 30 55.58 -9.16 50.79
CA ALA A 30 55.98 -8.18 49.75
C ALA A 30 56.03 -8.82 48.34
N GLY A 31 56.55 -10.06 48.24
CA GLY A 31 56.54 -10.81 46.97
C GLY A 31 55.12 -11.12 46.47
N ARG A 32 54.19 -11.52 47.38
CA ARG A 32 52.78 -11.72 47.01
C ARG A 32 52.09 -10.42 46.63
N ALA A 33 52.35 -9.33 47.34
CA ALA A 33 51.79 -8.02 47.00
C ALA A 33 52.26 -7.58 45.60
N ALA A 34 53.56 -7.67 45.27
CA ALA A 34 54.08 -7.35 43.99
C ALA A 34 53.50 -8.25 42.87
N GLY A 35 53.33 -9.58 43.12
CA GLY A 35 52.66 -10.48 42.20
C GLY A 35 51.20 -10.12 41.90
N LEU A 36 50.45 -9.82 42.95
CA LEU A 36 49.04 -9.36 42.82
C LEU A 36 48.92 -8.02 42.08
N GLU A 37 49.83 -7.07 42.33
CA GLU A 37 49.85 -5.80 41.60
C GLU A 37 50.14 -6.01 40.11
N GLN A 38 51.07 -6.93 39.78
CA GLN A 38 51.40 -7.27 38.40
C GLN A 38 50.22 -7.98 37.69
N GLU A 39 49.52 -8.92 38.36
CA GLU A 39 48.33 -9.57 37.80
C GLU A 39 47.19 -8.56 37.62
N LEU A 40 46.95 -7.67 38.59
CA LEU A 40 45.95 -6.61 38.49
C LEU A 40 46.23 -5.66 37.31
N ALA A 41 47.49 -5.27 37.15
CA ALA A 41 47.91 -4.41 36.05
C ALA A 41 47.71 -5.09 34.67
N ARG A 42 47.99 -6.41 34.60
CA ARG A 42 47.76 -7.22 33.38
C ARG A 42 46.30 -7.35 33.06
N SER A 43 45.46 -7.67 34.05
CA SER A 43 44.00 -7.78 33.88
C SER A 43 43.35 -6.46 33.46
N ARG A 44 43.82 -5.34 34.06
CA ARG A 44 43.33 -4.00 33.65
C ARG A 44 43.63 -3.69 32.20
N ARG A 45 44.89 -3.93 31.75
CA ARG A 45 45.32 -3.73 30.35
C ARG A 45 44.51 -4.62 29.35
N GLU A 46 44.22 -5.84 29.77
CA GLU A 46 43.44 -6.77 28.93
C GLU A 46 41.96 -6.30 28.79
N LYS A 47 41.34 -5.88 29.89
CA LYS A 47 39.99 -5.29 29.88
C LYS A 47 39.91 -4.02 29.01
N GLU A 48 40.93 -3.17 29.12
CA GLU A 48 41.01 -1.93 28.34
C GLU A 48 41.13 -2.21 26.85
N ARG A 49 41.98 -3.17 26.45
CA ARG A 49 42.08 -3.64 25.08
C ARG A 49 40.77 -4.25 24.55
N GLN A 50 40.11 -5.06 25.36
CA GLN A 50 38.80 -5.62 24.98
C GLN A 50 37.72 -4.54 24.81
N ARG A 51 37.74 -3.53 25.66
CA ARG A 51 36.83 -2.39 25.56
C ARG A 51 37.09 -1.58 24.28
N GLU A 52 38.34 -1.23 23.99
CA GLU A 52 38.73 -0.53 22.77
C GLU A 52 38.33 -1.32 21.50
N GLN A 53 38.54 -2.65 21.52
CA GLN A 53 38.13 -3.49 20.40
C GLN A 53 36.61 -3.51 20.20
N LYS A 54 35.83 -3.58 21.27
CA LYS A 54 34.37 -3.51 21.20
C LYS A 54 33.88 -2.15 20.68
N GLU A 55 34.48 -1.05 21.17
CA GLU A 55 34.16 0.31 20.72
C GLU A 55 34.45 0.47 19.22
N ARG A 56 35.65 0.06 18.76
CA ARG A 56 36.02 0.09 17.33
C ARG A 56 35.08 -0.76 16.45
N LEU A 57 34.64 -1.92 16.94
CA LEU A 57 33.70 -2.77 16.20
C LEU A 57 32.32 -2.13 16.14
N ALA A 58 31.84 -1.54 17.24
CA ALA A 58 30.57 -0.84 17.29
C ALA A 58 30.56 0.36 16.33
N ASP A 59 31.61 1.20 16.36
CA ASP A 59 31.76 2.33 15.44
C ASP A 59 31.74 1.90 13.98
N ARG A 60 32.47 0.80 13.69
CA ARG A 60 32.49 0.26 12.32
C ARG A 60 31.14 -0.24 11.86
N LEU A 61 30.40 -0.93 12.73
CA LEU A 61 29.03 -1.40 12.42
C LEU A 61 28.09 -0.24 12.23
N ALA A 62 28.14 0.80 13.06
CA ALA A 62 27.36 2.01 12.90
C ALA A 62 27.63 2.68 11.56
N ALA A 63 28.90 2.88 11.20
CA ALA A 63 29.28 3.47 9.92
C ALA A 63 28.80 2.65 8.72
N LEU A 64 28.85 1.31 8.81
CA LEU A 64 28.30 0.42 7.77
C LEU A 64 26.79 0.56 7.64
N LEU A 65 26.06 0.63 8.74
CA LEU A 65 24.62 0.81 8.73
C LEU A 65 24.22 2.18 8.16
N ASP A 66 24.94 3.24 8.51
CA ASP A 66 24.72 4.58 7.98
C ASP A 66 25.06 4.71 6.49
N SER A 67 25.96 3.88 5.97
CA SER A 67 26.30 3.86 4.54
C SER A 67 25.30 3.10 3.66
N LEU A 68 24.33 2.38 4.25
CA LEU A 68 23.30 1.67 3.48
C LEU A 68 22.33 2.66 2.82
N PRO A 69 21.98 2.45 1.54
CA PRO A 69 21.02 3.28 0.82
C PRO A 69 19.56 2.97 1.21
N GLY A 70 19.33 2.45 2.39
CA GLY A 70 18.03 2.08 2.95
C GLY A 70 17.90 2.43 4.41
N GLY A 71 16.70 2.75 4.85
CA GLY A 71 16.40 3.02 6.27
C GLY A 71 16.36 1.70 7.05
N VAL A 72 17.17 1.60 8.10
CA VAL A 72 17.17 0.46 9.02
C VAL A 72 16.67 0.91 10.38
N ILE A 73 15.71 0.18 10.92
CA ILE A 73 15.13 0.42 12.25
C ILE A 73 15.09 -0.91 12.99
N VAL A 74 15.54 -0.92 14.22
CA VAL A 74 15.48 -2.08 15.12
C VAL A 74 14.60 -1.75 16.31
N TYR A 75 13.65 -2.60 16.63
CA TYR A 75 12.84 -2.44 17.84
C TYR A 75 12.73 -3.76 18.60
N GLY A 76 12.64 -3.64 19.91
CA GLY A 76 12.55 -4.78 20.83
C GLY A 76 11.13 -5.32 20.99
N ALA A 77 10.98 -6.32 21.85
CA ALA A 77 9.68 -6.92 22.23
C ALA A 77 8.69 -5.92 22.86
N ASP A 78 9.21 -4.87 23.48
CA ASP A 78 8.45 -3.75 24.03
C ASP A 78 7.85 -2.83 22.95
N GLY A 79 8.20 -3.06 21.68
CA GLY A 79 7.78 -2.25 20.54
C GLY A 79 8.48 -0.90 20.43
N LEU A 80 9.50 -0.63 21.27
CA LEU A 80 10.29 0.60 21.23
C LEU A 80 11.50 0.43 20.31
N VAL A 81 11.81 1.48 19.55
CA VAL A 81 12.98 1.50 18.68
C VAL A 81 14.25 1.60 19.51
N SER A 82 15.13 0.63 19.35
CA SER A 82 16.43 0.53 20.03
C SER A 82 17.58 1.09 19.19
N ALA A 83 17.46 1.09 17.86
CA ALA A 83 18.48 1.62 16.95
C ALA A 83 17.88 2.03 15.61
N SER A 84 18.50 3.03 14.97
CA SER A 84 18.15 3.49 13.64
C SER A 84 19.38 4.00 12.91
N ASN A 85 19.42 3.88 11.57
CA ASN A 85 20.46 4.47 10.76
C ASN A 85 20.09 5.89 10.27
N ALA A 86 21.06 6.58 9.67
CA ALA A 86 20.89 7.96 9.17
C ALA A 86 19.72 8.07 8.18
N ALA A 87 19.62 7.17 7.19
CA ALA A 87 18.57 7.19 6.19
C ALA A 87 17.15 7.07 6.81
N ALA A 88 16.98 6.23 7.83
CA ALA A 88 15.71 6.12 8.54
C ALA A 88 15.33 7.40 9.28
N ARG A 89 16.29 8.08 9.91
CA ARG A 89 16.09 9.37 10.59
C ARG A 89 15.69 10.48 9.60
N ASP A 90 16.37 10.52 8.46
CA ASP A 90 16.09 11.52 7.41
C ASP A 90 14.68 11.35 6.83
N TRP A 91 14.28 10.13 6.49
CA TRP A 91 12.95 9.87 5.92
C TRP A 91 11.82 10.07 6.91
N LEU A 92 12.01 9.67 8.17
CA LEU A 92 11.01 9.87 9.22
C LEU A 92 11.00 11.29 9.79
N ARG A 93 12.02 12.12 9.44
CA ARG A 93 12.19 13.50 9.94
C ARG A 93 12.10 13.62 11.46
N ALA A 94 12.51 12.58 12.14
CA ALA A 94 12.46 12.47 13.60
C ALA A 94 13.52 11.48 14.08
N ASP A 95 13.98 11.65 15.29
CA ASP A 95 14.76 10.61 15.96
C ASP A 95 13.81 9.50 16.42
N PRO A 96 13.95 8.27 15.87
CA PRO A 96 13.04 7.18 16.21
C PRO A 96 13.35 6.49 17.53
N GLU A 97 14.56 6.66 18.09
CA GLU A 97 15.01 5.92 19.28
C GLU A 97 14.13 6.20 20.52
N GLY A 98 13.78 5.16 21.24
CA GLY A 98 12.90 5.24 22.42
C GLY A 98 11.40 5.45 22.11
N ARG A 99 11.01 5.55 20.83
CA ARG A 99 9.61 5.73 20.40
C ARG A 99 9.03 4.42 19.90
N SER A 100 7.71 4.26 19.98
CA SER A 100 7.06 3.12 19.37
C SER A 100 6.95 3.31 17.84
N TRP A 101 7.10 2.23 17.08
CA TRP A 101 6.94 2.25 15.62
C TRP A 101 5.61 2.87 15.18
N ALA A 102 4.51 2.54 15.87
CA ALA A 102 3.19 3.10 15.57
C ALA A 102 3.12 4.62 15.77
N ALA A 103 3.74 5.14 16.84
CA ALA A 103 3.80 6.57 17.12
C ALA A 103 4.64 7.33 16.08
N LEU A 104 5.72 6.72 15.58
CA LEU A 104 6.55 7.29 14.52
C LEU A 104 5.78 7.46 13.22
N LEU A 105 5.06 6.43 12.79
CA LEU A 105 4.22 6.49 11.58
C LEU A 105 3.14 7.58 11.69
N ALA A 106 2.54 7.73 12.85
CA ALA A 106 1.52 8.76 13.08
C ALA A 106 2.09 10.20 13.05
N THR A 107 3.32 10.39 13.56
CA THR A 107 3.94 11.73 13.69
C THR A 107 4.60 12.19 12.39
N ALA A 108 5.18 11.27 11.61
CA ALA A 108 5.95 11.60 10.40
C ALA A 108 5.06 11.95 9.17
N GLY A 109 3.72 11.98 9.32
CA GLY A 109 2.81 12.18 8.19
C GLY A 109 2.90 11.05 7.15
N VAL A 110 3.40 9.91 7.56
CA VAL A 110 3.60 8.72 6.73
C VAL A 110 2.27 8.05 6.51
N ARG A 111 1.90 7.84 5.27
CA ARG A 111 0.73 7.06 4.90
C ARG A 111 1.14 5.61 4.66
N VAL A 112 0.58 4.71 5.45
CA VAL A 112 0.74 3.27 5.21
C VAL A 112 -0.14 2.90 4.03
N LEU A 113 0.48 2.43 2.95
CA LEU A 113 -0.19 1.89 1.78
C LEU A 113 -0.36 0.38 1.99
N GLU A 114 -1.14 -0.26 1.15
CA GLU A 114 -1.57 -1.65 1.18
C GLU A 114 -0.77 -2.64 2.04
N ASP A 115 -1.47 -3.51 2.76
CA ASP A 115 -0.93 -4.61 3.59
C ASP A 115 0.12 -4.21 4.64
N GLY A 116 0.31 -2.91 4.90
CA GLY A 116 1.34 -2.42 5.81
C GLY A 116 2.77 -2.60 5.31
N ARG A 117 2.95 -2.83 4.01
CA ARG A 117 4.26 -3.06 3.38
C ARG A 117 4.82 -1.86 2.64
N GLU A 118 4.01 -0.89 2.31
CA GLU A 118 4.43 0.33 1.62
C GLU A 118 4.06 1.56 2.42
N LEU A 119 4.93 2.57 2.39
CA LEU A 119 4.78 3.84 3.06
C LEU A 119 4.91 4.95 2.02
N ALA A 120 4.00 5.93 2.05
CA ALA A 120 4.15 7.16 1.28
C ALA A 120 4.41 8.33 2.23
N LEU A 121 5.49 9.05 1.99
CA LEU A 121 5.84 10.27 2.72
C LEU A 121 5.12 11.49 2.13
N GLY A 122 5.00 12.54 2.92
CA GLY A 122 4.33 13.77 2.51
C GLY A 122 4.97 14.52 1.34
N ASP A 123 6.25 14.25 1.03
CA ASP A 123 7.00 14.80 -0.10
C ASP A 123 6.86 13.96 -1.40
N GLY A 124 6.09 12.87 -1.36
CA GLY A 124 5.88 11.98 -2.50
C GLY A 124 6.81 10.77 -2.56
N THR A 125 7.78 10.66 -1.65
CA THR A 125 8.67 9.49 -1.56
C THR A 125 7.87 8.23 -1.22
N GLN A 126 8.11 7.14 -1.94
CA GLN A 126 7.47 5.84 -1.70
C GLN A 126 8.50 4.84 -1.18
N LEU A 127 8.25 4.31 0.00
CA LEU A 127 9.14 3.35 0.66
C LEU A 127 8.47 1.98 0.75
N THR A 128 9.21 0.93 0.45
CA THR A 128 8.80 -0.45 0.74
C THR A 128 9.34 -0.86 2.10
N LEU A 129 8.49 -1.52 2.89
CA LEU A 129 8.79 -1.96 4.25
C LEU A 129 8.93 -3.48 4.28
N SER A 130 10.10 -3.96 4.68
CA SER A 130 10.37 -5.37 4.96
C SER A 130 10.65 -5.56 6.44
N ARG A 131 10.01 -6.56 7.06
CA ARG A 131 10.20 -6.89 8.48
C ARG A 131 10.88 -8.24 8.62
N ARG A 132 11.86 -8.33 9.50
CA ARG A 132 12.51 -9.60 9.85
C ARG A 132 12.70 -9.70 11.37
N TYR A 133 12.15 -10.74 11.96
CA TYR A 133 12.37 -11.09 13.36
C TYR A 133 13.72 -11.78 13.52
N VAL A 134 14.48 -11.43 14.56
CA VAL A 134 15.79 -11.99 14.90
C VAL A 134 15.64 -12.94 16.08
N PRO A 135 15.70 -14.29 15.86
CA PRO A 135 15.60 -15.24 16.94
C PRO A 135 16.76 -15.10 17.92
N GLY A 136 16.47 -15.12 19.22
CA GLY A 136 17.47 -15.06 20.30
C GLY A 136 17.80 -13.68 20.85
N ARG A 137 17.31 -12.59 20.23
CA ARG A 137 17.39 -11.23 20.79
C ARG A 137 16.02 -10.60 21.03
N ASP A 138 14.95 -11.26 20.59
CA ASP A 138 13.57 -10.76 20.64
C ASP A 138 13.43 -9.36 20.01
N GLU A 139 14.20 -9.16 18.94
CA GLU A 139 14.27 -7.91 18.17
C GLU A 139 13.64 -8.11 16.79
N THR A 140 13.03 -7.04 16.26
CA THR A 140 12.56 -7.00 14.88
C THR A 140 13.31 -5.91 14.12
N ILE A 141 13.83 -6.26 12.97
CA ILE A 141 14.48 -5.33 12.04
C ILE A 141 13.47 -4.94 10.96
N ILE A 142 13.29 -3.63 10.75
CA ILE A 142 12.58 -3.05 9.63
C ILE A 142 13.61 -2.50 8.66
N LEU A 143 13.48 -2.89 7.40
CA LEU A 143 14.20 -2.30 6.28
C LEU A 143 13.22 -1.46 5.46
N LEU A 144 13.53 -0.20 5.29
CA LEU A 144 12.85 0.74 4.39
C LEU A 144 13.69 0.90 3.13
N THR A 145 13.08 0.74 1.98
CA THR A 145 13.74 0.91 0.67
C THR A 145 12.97 1.90 -0.16
N ASP A 146 13.64 2.92 -0.69
CA ASP A 146 13.04 3.88 -1.61
C ASP A 146 12.78 3.21 -2.96
N VAL A 147 11.51 3.19 -3.37
CA VAL A 147 11.05 2.63 -4.64
C VAL A 147 10.38 3.68 -5.52
N THR A 148 10.54 4.96 -5.19
CA THR A 148 9.88 6.09 -5.87
C THR A 148 10.16 6.09 -7.36
N GLU A 149 11.44 6.05 -7.74
CA GLU A 149 11.85 6.07 -9.14
C GLU A 149 11.46 4.78 -9.87
N GLN A 150 11.58 3.63 -9.21
CA GLN A 150 11.15 2.35 -9.78
C GLN A 150 9.65 2.37 -10.08
N ARG A 151 8.82 2.86 -9.17
CA ARG A 151 7.38 2.99 -9.36
C ARG A 151 7.03 3.99 -10.46
N ARG A 152 7.74 5.12 -10.53
CA ARG A 152 7.58 6.12 -11.58
C ARG A 152 7.86 5.53 -12.96
N LEU A 153 9.00 4.88 -13.13
CA LEU A 153 9.38 4.24 -14.39
C LEU A 153 8.43 3.12 -14.79
N GLN A 154 7.95 2.34 -13.83
CA GLN A 154 6.96 1.30 -14.09
C GLN A 154 5.65 1.90 -14.60
N ALA A 155 5.16 2.98 -13.98
CA ALA A 155 3.95 3.68 -14.42
C ALA A 155 4.11 4.28 -15.83
N GLU A 156 5.27 4.90 -16.13
CA GLU A 156 5.58 5.41 -17.47
C GLU A 156 5.61 4.29 -18.51
N LEU A 157 6.24 3.15 -18.19
CA LEU A 157 6.30 2.01 -19.09
C LEU A 157 4.90 1.44 -19.40
N GLU A 158 4.05 1.35 -18.39
CA GLU A 158 2.67 0.91 -18.57
C GLU A 158 1.85 1.89 -19.42
N GLN A 159 2.06 3.19 -19.23
CA GLN A 159 1.45 4.23 -20.08
C GLN A 159 1.92 4.12 -21.52
N HIS A 160 3.23 3.94 -21.74
CA HIS A 160 3.77 3.72 -23.09
C HIS A 160 3.22 2.47 -23.76
N ARG A 161 3.08 1.37 -23.04
CA ARG A 161 2.47 0.14 -23.56
C ARG A 161 1.02 0.37 -24.00
N ARG A 162 0.24 1.11 -23.22
CA ARG A 162 -1.15 1.46 -23.57
C ARG A 162 -1.22 2.33 -24.82
N LEU A 163 -0.35 3.33 -24.92
CA LEU A 163 -0.25 4.18 -26.11
C LEU A 163 0.16 3.38 -27.35
N ALA A 164 1.10 2.44 -27.22
CA ALA A 164 1.50 1.55 -28.30
C ALA A 164 0.33 0.66 -28.76
N THR A 165 -0.41 0.06 -27.83
CA THR A 165 -1.63 -0.71 -28.12
C THR A 165 -2.67 0.14 -28.86
N MET A 166 -2.87 1.40 -28.45
CA MET A 166 -3.73 2.33 -29.19
C MET A 166 -3.19 2.65 -30.59
N GLY A 167 -1.87 2.80 -30.75
CA GLY A 167 -1.21 3.03 -32.04
C GLY A 167 -1.45 1.87 -33.01
N GLU A 168 -1.28 0.63 -32.55
CA GLU A 168 -1.54 -0.58 -33.36
C GLU A 168 -3.01 -0.67 -33.80
N MET A 169 -3.93 -0.11 -33.02
CA MET A 169 -5.36 -0.14 -33.31
C MET A 169 -5.92 1.17 -33.86
N ALA A 170 -5.06 2.11 -34.25
CA ALA A 170 -5.47 3.43 -34.76
C ALA A 170 -6.44 3.34 -35.96
N ALA A 171 -6.24 2.39 -36.85
CA ALA A 171 -7.14 2.16 -37.97
C ALA A 171 -8.55 1.75 -37.52
N ARG A 172 -8.67 0.90 -36.48
CA ARG A 172 -9.95 0.46 -35.92
C ARG A 172 -10.65 1.63 -35.21
N LEU A 173 -9.89 2.42 -34.44
CA LEU A 173 -10.41 3.64 -33.81
C LEU A 173 -10.91 4.67 -34.82
N ALA A 174 -10.14 4.92 -35.89
CA ALA A 174 -10.55 5.80 -36.95
C ALA A 174 -11.86 5.33 -37.62
N HIS A 175 -12.03 4.02 -37.81
CA HIS A 175 -13.28 3.46 -38.30
C HIS A 175 -14.45 3.65 -37.33
N GLN A 176 -14.22 3.41 -36.03
CA GLN A 176 -15.24 3.60 -34.99
C GLN A 176 -15.67 5.05 -34.80
N ILE A 177 -14.79 6.03 -35.05
CA ILE A 177 -15.11 7.45 -35.04
C ILE A 177 -15.87 7.82 -36.33
N ARG A 178 -15.41 7.35 -37.50
CA ARG A 178 -15.99 7.69 -38.81
C ARG A 178 -17.46 7.31 -38.91
N THR A 179 -17.84 6.14 -38.41
CA THR A 179 -19.21 5.61 -38.53
C THR A 179 -20.25 6.51 -37.84
N PRO A 180 -20.18 6.83 -36.53
CA PRO A 180 -21.13 7.73 -35.88
C PRO A 180 -21.03 9.16 -36.42
N LEU A 181 -19.83 9.62 -36.82
CA LEU A 181 -19.65 10.96 -37.41
C LEU A 181 -20.36 11.08 -38.74
N SER A 182 -20.17 10.12 -39.66
CA SER A 182 -20.85 10.12 -40.96
C SER A 182 -22.37 10.05 -40.80
N THR A 183 -22.86 9.26 -39.84
CA THR A 183 -24.29 9.18 -39.54
C THR A 183 -24.82 10.50 -38.94
N ALA A 184 -24.05 11.14 -38.04
CA ALA A 184 -24.39 12.46 -37.49
C ALA A 184 -24.47 13.53 -38.60
N MET A 185 -23.50 13.54 -39.51
CA MET A 185 -23.50 14.44 -40.69
C MET A 185 -24.71 14.20 -41.58
N LEU A 186 -25.12 12.94 -41.81
CA LEU A 186 -26.32 12.61 -42.57
C LEU A 186 -27.58 13.20 -41.92
N TYR A 187 -27.77 13.01 -40.61
CA TYR A 187 -28.91 13.59 -39.89
C TYR A 187 -28.86 15.13 -39.86
N ALA A 188 -27.69 15.72 -39.71
CA ALA A 188 -27.52 17.18 -39.79
C ALA A 188 -27.92 17.70 -41.18
N ASN A 189 -27.51 17.00 -42.26
CA ASN A 189 -27.89 17.33 -43.62
C ASN A 189 -29.40 17.24 -43.84
N HIS A 190 -30.06 16.19 -43.34
CA HIS A 190 -31.51 16.10 -43.40
C HIS A 190 -32.20 17.27 -42.69
N LEU A 191 -31.68 17.74 -41.55
CA LEU A 191 -32.25 18.87 -40.82
C LEU A 191 -32.22 20.22 -41.59
N THR A 192 -31.39 20.32 -42.67
CA THR A 192 -31.36 21.51 -43.56
C THR A 192 -32.52 21.55 -44.51
N ASP A 193 -33.23 20.44 -44.73
CA ASP A 193 -34.39 20.38 -45.59
C ASP A 193 -35.56 21.15 -44.98
N ARG A 194 -36.08 22.12 -45.75
CA ARG A 194 -37.19 22.98 -45.33
C ARG A 194 -38.55 22.27 -45.39
N ALA A 195 -38.66 21.18 -46.12
CA ALA A 195 -39.89 20.42 -46.34
C ALA A 195 -40.21 19.43 -45.18
N LEU A 196 -39.32 19.30 -44.20
CA LEU A 196 -39.51 18.37 -43.05
C LEU A 196 -40.69 18.79 -42.17
N SER A 197 -41.53 17.80 -41.80
CA SER A 197 -42.50 17.94 -40.73
C SER A 197 -41.85 18.18 -39.36
N ALA A 198 -42.55 18.74 -38.40
CA ALA A 198 -42.07 18.94 -37.05
C ALA A 198 -41.62 17.61 -36.41
N SER A 199 -42.38 16.53 -36.59
CA SER A 199 -42.07 15.19 -36.09
C SER A 199 -40.79 14.62 -36.70
N GLN A 200 -40.59 14.74 -38.03
CA GLN A 200 -39.36 14.30 -38.70
C GLN A 200 -38.15 15.09 -38.23
N ARG A 201 -38.26 16.41 -38.06
CA ARG A 201 -37.22 17.29 -37.54
C ARG A 201 -36.79 16.89 -36.12
N GLN A 202 -37.79 16.63 -35.29
CA GLN A 202 -37.54 16.15 -33.91
C GLN A 202 -36.84 14.77 -33.94
N GLY A 203 -37.28 13.85 -34.78
CA GLY A 203 -36.63 12.52 -34.92
C GLY A 203 -35.19 12.58 -35.39
N PHE A 204 -34.91 13.38 -36.44
CA PHE A 204 -33.53 13.56 -36.94
C PHE A 204 -32.65 14.28 -35.89
N GLY A 205 -33.18 15.27 -35.14
CA GLY A 205 -32.50 15.94 -34.05
C GLY A 205 -32.13 14.99 -32.92
N ALA A 206 -33.07 14.13 -32.51
CA ALA A 206 -32.83 13.11 -31.49
C ALA A 206 -31.75 12.10 -31.90
N ASN A 207 -31.81 11.63 -33.20
CA ASN A 207 -30.80 10.71 -33.72
C ASN A 207 -29.42 11.36 -33.85
N LEU A 208 -29.33 12.61 -34.25
CA LEU A 208 -28.08 13.37 -34.29
C LEU A 208 -27.45 13.45 -32.89
N LEU A 209 -28.23 13.86 -31.90
CA LEU A 209 -27.77 13.92 -30.51
C LEU A 209 -27.31 12.57 -29.97
N ALA A 210 -27.99 11.49 -30.31
CA ALA A 210 -27.56 10.13 -29.96
C ALA A 210 -26.18 9.79 -30.52
N ARG A 211 -25.92 10.11 -31.81
CA ARG A 211 -24.60 9.87 -32.45
C ARG A 211 -23.49 10.73 -31.85
N LEU A 212 -23.78 11.98 -31.50
CA LEU A 212 -22.82 12.85 -30.79
C LEU A 212 -22.49 12.34 -29.39
N ARG A 213 -23.47 11.81 -28.65
CA ARG A 213 -23.25 11.15 -27.36
C ARG A 213 -22.40 9.88 -27.49
N ASP A 214 -22.57 9.10 -28.57
CA ASP A 214 -21.74 7.94 -28.83
C ASP A 214 -20.27 8.35 -29.07
N LEU A 215 -20.02 9.44 -29.80
CA LEU A 215 -18.67 9.99 -29.99
C LEU A 215 -18.06 10.52 -28.71
N ASP A 216 -18.81 11.23 -27.90
CA ASP A 216 -18.35 11.76 -26.60
C ASP A 216 -17.97 10.61 -25.66
N ARG A 217 -18.78 9.54 -25.59
CA ARG A 217 -18.46 8.34 -24.83
C ARG A 217 -17.18 7.66 -25.33
N LEU A 218 -17.03 7.45 -26.65
CA LEU A 218 -15.83 6.87 -27.23
C LEU A 218 -14.58 7.68 -26.85
N THR A 219 -14.67 9.02 -26.88
CA THR A 219 -13.57 9.90 -26.52
C THR A 219 -13.22 9.77 -25.03
N ARG A 220 -14.24 9.73 -24.17
CA ARG A 220 -14.02 9.52 -22.72
C ARG A 220 -13.41 8.16 -22.41
N ASP A 221 -13.87 7.09 -23.07
CA ASP A 221 -13.33 5.74 -22.91
C ASP A 221 -11.85 5.71 -23.31
N MET A 222 -11.48 6.36 -24.44
CA MET A 222 -10.10 6.47 -24.89
C MET A 222 -9.22 7.23 -23.89
N LEU A 223 -9.68 8.39 -23.43
CA LEU A 223 -8.95 9.18 -22.45
C LEU A 223 -8.82 8.44 -21.11
N GLY A 224 -9.86 7.72 -20.69
CA GLY A 224 -9.84 6.87 -19.50
C GLY A 224 -8.86 5.72 -19.60
N PHE A 225 -8.73 5.12 -20.78
CA PHE A 225 -7.76 4.05 -21.04
C PHE A 225 -6.30 4.55 -21.02
N VAL A 226 -6.04 5.75 -21.51
CA VAL A 226 -4.70 6.37 -21.52
C VAL A 226 -4.32 6.93 -20.15
N ARG A 227 -5.26 7.59 -19.49
CA ARG A 227 -5.06 8.13 -18.15
C ARG A 227 -5.21 7.01 -17.13
N HIS A 228 -4.21 6.78 -16.36
CA HIS A 228 -4.10 5.73 -15.34
C HIS A 228 -5.03 5.88 -14.14
N GLY A 229 -6.19 6.45 -14.20
CA GLY A 229 -6.99 6.71 -13.00
C GLY A 229 -6.29 7.58 -11.95
N MET A 230 -5.23 8.29 -12.35
CA MET A 230 -4.47 9.18 -11.49
C MET A 230 -5.07 10.59 -11.51
N GLY A 231 -6.34 10.69 -11.12
CA GLY A 231 -6.85 11.91 -10.53
C GLY A 231 -6.29 12.07 -9.11
N GLU A 232 -6.54 13.23 -8.50
CA GLU A 232 -6.15 13.43 -7.11
C GLU A 232 -6.80 12.37 -6.22
N SER A 233 -5.98 11.51 -5.63
CA SER A 233 -6.44 10.47 -4.71
C SER A 233 -6.96 11.12 -3.42
N ARG A 234 -8.28 11.17 -3.27
CA ARG A 234 -8.99 11.75 -2.12
C ARG A 234 -9.75 10.67 -1.36
N GLU A 235 -10.16 10.99 -0.16
CA GLU A 235 -11.10 10.16 0.59
C GLU A 235 -12.50 10.26 -0.02
N ILE A 236 -13.10 9.10 -0.27
CA ILE A 236 -14.40 8.96 -0.94
C ILE A 236 -15.34 8.17 -0.05
N LEU A 237 -16.42 8.79 0.38
CA LEU A 237 -17.49 8.06 1.02
C LEU A 237 -18.25 7.21 -0.01
N LEU A 238 -18.51 5.94 0.29
CA LEU A 238 -19.25 5.04 -0.60
C LEU A 238 -20.62 5.60 -1.00
N ALA A 239 -21.33 6.22 -0.07
CA ALA A 239 -22.60 6.88 -0.35
C ALA A 239 -22.45 7.97 -1.42
N ALA A 240 -21.41 8.81 -1.32
CA ALA A 240 -21.17 9.87 -2.31
C ALA A 240 -20.81 9.31 -3.70
N LEU A 241 -20.09 8.17 -3.75
CA LEU A 241 -19.82 7.46 -5.01
C LEU A 241 -21.12 6.96 -5.67
N PHE A 242 -22.03 6.39 -4.88
CA PHE A 242 -23.32 5.92 -5.38
C PHE A 242 -24.24 7.05 -5.85
N ASP A 243 -24.18 8.21 -5.19
CA ASP A 243 -24.90 9.40 -5.62
C ASP A 243 -24.40 9.92 -6.99
N ASP A 244 -23.09 9.90 -7.22
CA ASP A 244 -22.54 10.26 -8.54
C ASP A 244 -23.01 9.30 -9.64
N VAL A 245 -23.00 7.99 -9.38
CA VAL A 245 -23.50 7.00 -10.33
C VAL A 245 -24.98 7.23 -10.59
N ARG A 246 -25.79 7.48 -9.54
CA ARG A 246 -27.23 7.78 -9.68
C ARG A 246 -27.45 9.01 -10.54
N GLN A 247 -26.73 10.10 -10.26
CA GLN A 247 -26.82 11.34 -11.02
C GLN A 247 -26.39 11.18 -12.48
N ALA A 248 -25.30 10.46 -12.74
CA ALA A 248 -24.80 10.23 -14.10
C ALA A 248 -25.78 9.43 -14.97
N LEU A 249 -26.52 8.49 -14.36
CA LEU A 249 -27.45 7.60 -15.06
C LEU A 249 -28.91 8.02 -15.00
N ASP A 250 -29.24 9.14 -14.32
CA ASP A 250 -30.63 9.64 -14.17
C ASP A 250 -31.34 9.82 -15.51
N GLY A 251 -30.65 10.33 -16.51
CA GLY A 251 -31.19 10.50 -17.87
C GLY A 251 -31.62 9.16 -18.49
N ALA A 252 -30.78 8.13 -18.40
CA ALA A 252 -31.08 6.80 -18.95
C ALA A 252 -32.24 6.11 -18.20
N VAL A 253 -32.33 6.34 -16.87
CA VAL A 253 -33.42 5.82 -16.06
C VAL A 253 -34.76 6.50 -16.45
N ARG A 254 -34.77 7.80 -16.71
CA ARG A 254 -35.96 8.54 -17.22
C ARG A 254 -36.36 8.05 -18.61
N GLU A 255 -35.45 7.56 -19.41
CA GLU A 255 -35.71 6.95 -20.71
C GLU A 255 -36.23 5.47 -20.61
N GLY A 256 -36.48 4.98 -19.40
CA GLY A 256 -37.07 3.66 -19.13
C GLY A 256 -36.07 2.55 -18.83
N ARG A 257 -34.76 2.86 -18.61
CA ARG A 257 -33.77 1.89 -18.15
C ARG A 257 -34.00 1.58 -16.65
N GLN A 258 -33.87 0.32 -16.26
CA GLN A 258 -34.09 -0.10 -14.89
C GLN A 258 -32.78 -0.21 -14.13
N LEU A 259 -32.60 0.63 -13.12
CA LEU A 259 -31.47 0.61 -12.17
C LEU A 259 -32.00 0.49 -10.74
N ARG A 260 -31.52 -0.46 -10.00
CA ARG A 260 -31.75 -0.61 -8.56
C ARG A 260 -30.44 -0.38 -7.85
N ILE A 261 -30.39 0.60 -6.96
CA ILE A 261 -29.23 0.81 -6.10
C ILE A 261 -29.66 0.38 -4.70
N ARG A 262 -29.06 -0.70 -4.20
CA ARG A 262 -29.23 -1.09 -2.81
C ARG A 262 -28.23 -0.29 -1.98
N ASP A 263 -28.75 0.67 -1.26
CA ASP A 263 -28.00 1.34 -0.21
C ASP A 263 -27.67 0.29 0.84
N CYS A 264 -26.45 -0.20 0.80
CA CYS A 264 -25.94 -1.06 1.85
C CYS A 264 -25.50 -0.15 2.98
N ASP A 265 -25.79 -0.54 4.22
CA ASP A 265 -25.24 0.03 5.46
C ASP A 265 -23.70 -0.13 5.57
N VAL A 266 -23.00 -0.16 4.42
CA VAL A 266 -21.56 -0.20 4.35
C VAL A 266 -21.03 1.22 4.55
N ALA A 267 -20.98 1.64 5.80
CA ALA A 267 -20.22 2.83 6.17
C ALA A 267 -18.75 2.54 5.92
N GLY A 268 -18.19 3.09 4.84
CA GLY A 268 -16.79 2.92 4.48
C GLY A 268 -16.29 4.10 3.65
N THR A 269 -15.02 4.40 3.81
CA THR A 269 -14.29 5.40 3.05
C THR A 269 -13.29 4.69 2.17
N LEU A 270 -13.30 4.99 0.87
CA LEU A 270 -12.30 4.56 -0.10
C LEU A 270 -11.27 5.68 -0.27
N ARG A 271 -10.13 5.34 -0.82
CA ARG A 271 -9.16 6.31 -1.29
C ARG A 271 -9.00 6.21 -2.79
N GLY A 272 -9.10 7.34 -3.50
CA GLY A 272 -8.91 7.30 -4.95
C GLY A 272 -9.48 8.50 -5.70
N ASP A 273 -9.67 8.31 -7.00
CA ASP A 273 -10.36 9.24 -7.90
C ASP A 273 -11.85 8.88 -7.98
N ARG A 274 -12.67 9.73 -7.35
CA ARG A 274 -14.13 9.55 -7.31
C ARG A 274 -14.76 9.52 -8.69
N GLN A 275 -14.27 10.35 -9.61
CA GLN A 275 -14.83 10.42 -10.97
C GLN A 275 -14.46 9.17 -11.78
N ALA A 276 -13.23 8.68 -11.64
CA ALA A 276 -12.80 7.46 -12.31
C ALA A 276 -13.59 6.24 -11.81
N LEU A 277 -13.79 6.10 -10.49
CA LEU A 277 -14.59 5.01 -9.91
C LEU A 277 -16.07 5.08 -10.33
N ALA A 278 -16.68 6.27 -10.30
CA ALA A 278 -18.04 6.45 -10.78
C ALA A 278 -18.17 6.10 -12.27
N GLY A 279 -17.21 6.55 -13.10
CA GLY A 279 -17.13 6.20 -14.52
C GLY A 279 -17.00 4.70 -14.75
N ALA A 280 -16.18 4.00 -13.98
CA ALA A 280 -16.04 2.55 -14.07
C ALA A 280 -17.35 1.83 -13.75
N LEU A 281 -18.07 2.22 -12.70
CA LEU A 281 -19.39 1.67 -12.36
C LEU A 281 -20.42 1.96 -13.45
N CYS A 282 -20.45 3.19 -13.97
CA CYS A 282 -21.32 3.55 -15.09
C CYS A 282 -21.03 2.69 -16.34
N ASN A 283 -19.76 2.42 -16.66
CA ASN A 283 -19.38 1.55 -17.77
C ASN A 283 -19.92 0.13 -17.61
N LEU A 284 -19.87 -0.43 -16.38
CA LEU A 284 -20.42 -1.75 -16.08
C LEU A 284 -21.95 -1.77 -16.25
N ILE A 285 -22.64 -0.77 -15.71
CA ILE A 285 -24.11 -0.65 -15.77
C ILE A 285 -24.58 -0.43 -17.20
N GLU A 286 -23.95 0.49 -17.93
CA GLU A 286 -24.28 0.75 -19.32
C GLU A 286 -24.04 -0.47 -20.20
N ASN A 287 -22.95 -1.24 -19.94
CA ASN A 287 -22.67 -2.47 -20.67
C ASN A 287 -23.81 -3.49 -20.50
N ALA A 288 -24.33 -3.67 -19.29
CA ALA A 288 -25.47 -4.55 -19.02
C ALA A 288 -26.72 -4.13 -19.81
N TRP A 289 -27.08 -2.86 -19.78
CA TRP A 289 -28.22 -2.33 -20.56
C TRP A 289 -28.04 -2.46 -22.07
N GLN A 290 -26.81 -2.30 -22.53
CA GLN A 290 -26.51 -2.39 -23.96
C GLN A 290 -26.57 -3.82 -24.49
N VAL A 291 -26.26 -4.82 -23.66
CA VAL A 291 -26.35 -6.25 -24.04
C VAL A 291 -27.76 -6.77 -23.91
N GLY A 292 -28.46 -6.43 -22.85
CA GLY A 292 -29.77 -6.98 -22.56
C GLY A 292 -30.99 -6.14 -22.95
N GLY A 293 -30.78 -4.93 -23.47
CA GLY A 293 -31.86 -4.04 -23.91
C GLY A 293 -32.61 -3.34 -22.76
N THR A 294 -33.83 -2.85 -23.05
CA THR A 294 -34.64 -2.08 -22.08
C THR A 294 -35.27 -2.95 -20.98
N ALA A 295 -35.40 -4.26 -21.19
CA ALA A 295 -36.00 -5.17 -20.22
C ALA A 295 -35.03 -5.60 -19.11
N VAL A 296 -33.73 -5.29 -19.25
CA VAL A 296 -32.73 -5.67 -18.26
C VAL A 296 -32.81 -4.75 -17.03
N VAL A 297 -32.89 -5.39 -15.88
CA VAL A 297 -32.75 -4.77 -14.56
C VAL A 297 -31.32 -4.90 -14.12
N VAL A 298 -30.65 -3.78 -13.81
CA VAL A 298 -29.32 -3.75 -13.25
C VAL A 298 -29.42 -3.39 -11.77
N GLU A 299 -28.71 -4.12 -10.93
CA GLU A 299 -28.62 -3.87 -9.51
C GLU A 299 -27.19 -3.54 -9.10
N LEU A 300 -26.98 -2.36 -8.52
CA LEU A 300 -25.72 -1.96 -7.89
C LEU A 300 -25.84 -2.15 -6.38
N SER A 301 -24.90 -2.89 -5.79
CA SER A 301 -24.86 -3.13 -4.34
C SER A 301 -23.45 -3.07 -3.82
N ALA A 302 -23.28 -2.84 -2.51
CA ALA A 302 -21.99 -2.92 -1.83
C ALA A 302 -22.03 -3.96 -0.71
N ARG A 303 -20.96 -4.69 -0.53
CA ARG A 303 -20.78 -5.65 0.55
C ARG A 303 -19.41 -5.48 1.19
N LYS A 304 -19.38 -5.24 2.49
CA LYS A 304 -18.12 -5.23 3.26
C LYS A 304 -17.62 -6.66 3.42
N LEU A 305 -16.32 -6.84 3.19
CA LEU A 305 -15.61 -8.10 3.42
C LEU A 305 -14.78 -8.04 4.70
N GLU A 306 -14.38 -9.20 5.18
CA GLU A 306 -13.34 -9.32 6.20
C GLU A 306 -12.01 -8.76 5.66
N GLY A 307 -11.20 -8.12 6.49
CA GLY A 307 -9.91 -7.58 6.07
C GLY A 307 -9.94 -6.20 5.42
N ASN A 308 -10.92 -5.35 5.80
CA ASN A 308 -10.97 -3.94 5.42
C ASN A 308 -11.10 -3.69 3.91
N SER A 309 -11.92 -4.46 3.23
CA SER A 309 -12.22 -4.31 1.80
C SER A 309 -13.74 -4.31 1.55
N VAL A 310 -14.14 -3.76 0.40
CA VAL A 310 -15.52 -3.73 -0.06
C VAL A 310 -15.63 -4.34 -1.45
N GLU A 311 -16.71 -5.07 -1.68
CA GLU A 311 -17.15 -5.49 -3.01
C GLU A 311 -18.30 -4.59 -3.46
N LEU A 312 -18.10 -3.88 -4.58
CA LEU A 312 -19.16 -3.22 -5.32
C LEU A 312 -19.61 -4.18 -6.41
N ARG A 313 -20.87 -4.57 -6.38
CA ARG A 313 -21.43 -5.58 -7.29
C ARG A 313 -22.38 -4.91 -8.25
N VAL A 314 -22.22 -5.20 -9.53
CA VAL A 314 -23.15 -4.85 -10.58
C VAL A 314 -23.72 -6.15 -11.13
N ASP A 315 -24.95 -6.44 -10.76
CA ASP A 315 -25.70 -7.63 -11.17
C ASP A 315 -26.68 -7.26 -12.27
N ASP A 316 -26.77 -8.03 -13.33
CA ASP A 316 -27.82 -7.92 -14.35
C ASP A 316 -28.56 -9.24 -14.55
N ASN A 317 -29.78 -9.15 -15.04
CA ASN A 317 -30.61 -10.29 -15.42
C ASN A 317 -30.63 -10.51 -16.95
N GLY A 318 -29.57 -10.08 -17.64
CA GLY A 318 -29.41 -10.22 -19.09
C GLY A 318 -29.02 -11.63 -19.53
N PRO A 319 -28.50 -11.79 -20.76
CA PRO A 319 -28.14 -13.10 -21.31
C PRO A 319 -26.85 -13.69 -20.70
N GLY A 320 -26.11 -12.91 -19.89
CA GLY A 320 -24.84 -13.32 -19.33
C GLY A 320 -23.68 -13.32 -20.34
N VAL A 321 -22.55 -13.89 -19.94
CA VAL A 321 -21.34 -14.01 -20.77
C VAL A 321 -20.94 -15.47 -20.91
N SER A 322 -20.80 -15.95 -22.15
CA SER A 322 -20.38 -17.34 -22.37
C SER A 322 -18.98 -17.61 -21.82
N PRO A 323 -18.69 -18.81 -21.30
CA PRO A 323 -17.40 -19.15 -20.71
C PRO A 323 -16.21 -18.87 -21.62
N ALA A 324 -16.37 -19.08 -22.93
CA ALA A 324 -15.32 -18.85 -23.94
C ALA A 324 -14.93 -17.35 -24.10
N LEU A 325 -15.78 -16.44 -23.64
CA LEU A 325 -15.59 -15.00 -23.79
C LEU A 325 -15.18 -14.30 -22.49
N GLN A 326 -15.29 -14.96 -21.32
CA GLN A 326 -15.10 -14.33 -20.01
C GLN A 326 -13.74 -13.71 -19.81
N GLU A 327 -12.67 -14.28 -20.37
CA GLU A 327 -11.34 -13.69 -20.33
C GLU A 327 -11.18 -12.59 -21.37
N ARG A 328 -11.74 -12.81 -22.55
CA ARG A 328 -11.56 -11.93 -23.70
C ARG A 328 -12.33 -10.61 -23.62
N ILE A 329 -13.42 -10.55 -22.87
CA ILE A 329 -14.19 -9.30 -22.69
C ILE A 329 -13.39 -8.18 -22.02
N PHE A 330 -12.27 -8.50 -21.36
CA PHE A 330 -11.36 -7.53 -20.76
C PHE A 330 -10.20 -7.16 -21.69
N GLU A 331 -10.09 -7.79 -22.87
CA GLU A 331 -9.11 -7.38 -23.89
C GLU A 331 -9.52 -6.02 -24.49
N PRO A 332 -8.60 -5.07 -24.61
CA PRO A 332 -8.91 -3.80 -25.24
C PRO A 332 -9.46 -3.97 -26.68
N PHE A 333 -10.51 -3.21 -27.00
CA PHE A 333 -11.19 -3.23 -28.32
C PHE A 333 -11.86 -4.56 -28.68
N PHE A 334 -11.93 -5.50 -27.78
CA PHE A 334 -12.74 -6.70 -27.98
C PHE A 334 -14.22 -6.37 -27.73
N SER A 335 -15.05 -6.61 -28.75
CA SER A 335 -16.50 -6.46 -28.64
C SER A 335 -17.19 -7.47 -29.53
N VAL A 336 -18.18 -8.17 -29.01
CA VAL A 336 -19.08 -9.06 -29.80
C VAL A 336 -20.21 -8.28 -30.45
N ARG A 337 -20.31 -6.98 -30.19
CA ARG A 337 -21.39 -6.11 -30.70
C ARG A 337 -20.91 -5.21 -31.81
N THR A 338 -21.75 -5.06 -32.84
CA THR A 338 -21.56 -4.02 -33.85
C THR A 338 -21.72 -2.64 -33.23
N GLY A 339 -20.66 -1.82 -33.31
CA GLY A 339 -20.64 -0.46 -32.72
C GLY A 339 -20.22 -0.37 -31.25
N GLY A 340 -19.86 -1.49 -30.63
CA GLY A 340 -19.23 -1.46 -29.30
C GLY A 340 -17.77 -1.03 -29.37
N THR A 341 -17.32 -0.13 -28.47
CA THR A 341 -15.93 0.37 -28.43
C THR A 341 -14.94 -0.72 -27.98
N GLY A 342 -15.43 -1.66 -27.17
CA GLY A 342 -14.59 -2.67 -26.51
C GLY A 342 -13.60 -2.08 -25.50
N LEU A 343 -13.80 -0.82 -25.08
CA LEU A 343 -12.93 -0.14 -24.10
C LEU A 343 -13.55 -0.05 -22.69
N GLY A 344 -14.86 -0.10 -22.56
CA GLY A 344 -15.53 0.12 -21.27
C GLY A 344 -15.08 -0.84 -20.16
N LEU A 345 -15.03 -2.16 -20.44
CA LEU A 345 -14.57 -3.17 -19.48
C LEU A 345 -13.07 -3.11 -19.20
N PRO A 346 -12.17 -2.97 -20.18
CA PRO A 346 -10.75 -2.68 -19.96
C PRO A 346 -10.51 -1.43 -19.10
N VAL A 347 -11.25 -0.34 -19.35
CA VAL A 347 -11.16 0.90 -18.54
C VAL A 347 -11.61 0.64 -17.12
N ALA A 348 -12.74 -0.04 -16.91
CA ALA A 348 -13.21 -0.38 -15.56
C ALA A 348 -12.21 -1.25 -14.79
N ARG A 349 -11.56 -2.22 -15.46
CA ARG A 349 -10.51 -3.05 -14.90
C ARG A 349 -9.26 -2.23 -14.54
N SER A 350 -8.81 -1.36 -15.43
CA SER A 350 -7.68 -0.46 -15.20
C SER A 350 -7.92 0.50 -14.02
N VAL A 351 -9.14 1.02 -13.90
CA VAL A 351 -9.53 1.85 -12.75
C VAL A 351 -9.51 1.04 -11.47
N ALA A 352 -10.00 -0.21 -11.48
CA ALA A 352 -9.91 -1.10 -10.32
C ALA A 352 -8.47 -1.31 -9.86
N GLU A 353 -7.58 -1.65 -10.79
CA GLU A 353 -6.14 -1.87 -10.55
C GLU A 353 -5.44 -0.61 -10.04
N ALA A 354 -5.75 0.57 -10.62
CA ALA A 354 -5.22 1.85 -10.14
C ALA A 354 -5.64 2.21 -8.71
N HIS A 355 -6.78 1.67 -8.28
CA HIS A 355 -7.31 1.80 -6.91
C HIS A 355 -6.97 0.58 -6.04
N GLN A 356 -5.93 -0.18 -6.43
CA GLN A 356 -5.44 -1.30 -5.66
C GLN A 356 -6.49 -2.41 -5.44
N GLY A 357 -7.40 -2.48 -6.36
CA GLY A 357 -8.48 -3.45 -6.35
C GLY A 357 -8.42 -4.42 -7.51
N SER A 358 -9.52 -5.10 -7.73
CA SER A 358 -9.67 -6.05 -8.84
C SER A 358 -11.09 -6.03 -9.37
N LEU A 359 -11.23 -6.28 -10.69
CA LEU A 359 -12.53 -6.48 -11.34
C LEU A 359 -12.64 -7.93 -11.81
N ARG A 360 -13.72 -8.60 -11.41
CA ARG A 360 -14.02 -9.99 -11.79
C ARG A 360 -15.42 -10.11 -12.35
N LEU A 361 -15.63 -11.14 -13.19
CA LEU A 361 -16.93 -11.55 -13.68
C LEU A 361 -17.31 -12.89 -13.06
N GLU A 362 -18.52 -12.99 -12.58
CA GLU A 362 -19.16 -14.22 -12.17
C GLU A 362 -20.43 -14.46 -13.00
N SER A 363 -20.78 -15.71 -13.20
CA SER A 363 -22.03 -16.11 -13.86
C SER A 363 -22.99 -16.66 -12.79
N PRO A 364 -23.98 -15.88 -12.34
CA PRO A 364 -24.92 -16.34 -11.35
C PRO A 364 -25.76 -17.53 -11.86
N PRO A 365 -26.15 -18.51 -11.00
CA PRO A 365 -26.99 -19.62 -11.41
C PRO A 365 -28.36 -19.21 -11.94
N ALA A 366 -28.86 -18.04 -11.54
CA ALA A 366 -30.13 -17.47 -11.99
C ALA A 366 -30.06 -16.84 -13.38
N GLY A 367 -28.91 -16.88 -14.06
CA GLY A 367 -28.65 -16.18 -15.32
C GLY A 367 -28.13 -14.76 -15.11
N GLY A 368 -27.80 -14.07 -16.22
CA GLY A 368 -27.21 -12.74 -16.21
C GLY A 368 -25.70 -12.75 -15.99
N ALA A 369 -25.14 -11.57 -15.77
CA ALA A 369 -23.74 -11.40 -15.39
C ALA A 369 -23.63 -10.64 -14.07
N ARG A 370 -22.59 -10.95 -13.31
CA ARG A 370 -22.21 -10.24 -12.08
C ARG A 370 -20.80 -9.76 -12.21
N PHE A 371 -20.62 -8.45 -12.26
CA PHE A 371 -19.32 -7.82 -12.15
C PHE A 371 -19.04 -7.44 -10.71
N ILE A 372 -17.89 -7.83 -10.20
CA ILE A 372 -17.45 -7.58 -8.82
C ILE A 372 -16.21 -6.71 -8.86
N LEU A 373 -16.36 -5.46 -8.44
CA LEU A 373 -15.28 -4.53 -8.22
C LEU A 373 -14.89 -4.56 -6.74
N ARG A 374 -13.75 -5.17 -6.42
CA ARG A 374 -13.23 -5.24 -5.07
C ARG A 374 -12.22 -4.12 -4.84
N LEU A 375 -12.40 -3.36 -3.76
CA LEU A 375 -11.56 -2.20 -3.41
C LEU A 375 -11.17 -2.25 -1.93
N PRO A 376 -9.98 -1.73 -1.56
CA PRO A 376 -9.61 -1.56 -0.16
C PRO A 376 -10.40 -0.41 0.47
N LEU A 377 -10.84 -0.60 1.73
CA LEU A 377 -11.42 0.44 2.56
C LEU A 377 -10.32 1.06 3.43
N LEU A 378 -10.40 2.36 3.65
CA LEU A 378 -9.58 2.97 4.69
C LEU A 378 -9.96 2.39 6.06
N PRO A 379 -8.98 2.04 6.91
CA PRO A 379 -9.29 1.62 8.26
C PRO A 379 -10.06 2.74 8.94
N ARG A 380 -11.21 2.43 9.49
CA ARG A 380 -11.91 3.35 10.38
C ARG A 380 -10.97 3.56 11.57
N ILE A 381 -10.38 4.74 11.70
CA ILE A 381 -9.71 5.14 12.92
C ILE A 381 -10.86 5.22 13.94
N ALA A 382 -11.13 4.10 14.62
CA ALA A 382 -11.85 4.15 15.86
C ALA A 382 -11.06 5.12 16.71
N SER A 383 -11.71 6.17 17.19
CA SER A 383 -11.17 6.99 18.27
C SER A 383 -10.47 6.03 19.23
N VAL A 384 -9.17 6.22 19.41
CA VAL A 384 -8.36 5.40 20.28
C VAL A 384 -8.90 5.64 21.68
N ASP A 385 -9.89 4.86 22.08
CA ASP A 385 -10.18 4.61 23.49
C ASP A 385 -8.99 3.81 23.98
N CYS A 386 -8.09 4.55 24.61
CA CYS A 386 -6.91 4.06 25.30
C CYS A 386 -7.37 3.27 26.54
N HIS A 387 -7.90 2.08 26.34
CA HIS A 387 -8.00 1.08 27.41
C HIS A 387 -6.76 0.19 27.35
N LEU A 388 -5.69 0.71 27.97
CA LEU A 388 -4.65 -0.10 28.57
C LEU A 388 -5.33 -1.06 29.57
N ALA A 389 -5.64 -2.26 29.12
CA ALA A 389 -5.88 -3.36 30.04
C ALA A 389 -4.52 -3.78 30.63
N LEU A 390 -4.19 -3.17 31.76
CA LEU A 390 -3.21 -3.68 32.71
C LEU A 390 -3.68 -5.08 33.14
N VAL A 391 -3.17 -6.12 32.52
CA VAL A 391 -3.22 -7.47 33.09
C VAL A 391 -2.09 -7.56 34.11
N GLY A 392 -2.40 -7.13 35.33
CA GLY A 392 -1.68 -7.54 36.52
C GLY A 392 -1.97 -9.00 36.78
N GLY A 393 -1.01 -9.87 36.53
CA GLY A 393 -1.01 -11.26 36.95
C GLY A 393 -0.10 -11.44 38.12
N ALA A 394 -0.67 -11.51 39.33
CA ALA A 394 0.00 -12.09 40.49
C ALA A 394 -0.12 -13.61 40.44
N ARG A 395 0.97 -14.31 40.51
CA ARG A 395 1.44 -15.42 41.36
C ARG A 395 2.41 -16.31 40.62
#